data_e679a2a0dde684b46b2c10d53d096241
#
_entry.id   e679a2a0dde684b46b2c10d53d096241
#
_cell.length_a   1.000
_cell.length_b   1.000
_cell.length_c   1.000
_cell.angle_alpha   90.00
_cell.angle_beta   90.00
_cell.angle_gamma   90.00
#
_symmetry.space_group_name_H-M   'P 1'
#
loop_
_entity.id
_entity.type
_entity.pdbx_description
1 polymer ?
#
loop_
_entity_poly.entity_id
_entity_poly.type
_entity_poly.pdbx_seq_one_letter_code
_entity_poly.pdbx_strand_id
1 'polypeptide(L)'
;MRIGNKEIKSKQGVWLVDVIWDDGRTATLPTAHRRFFDSATKRYQHNNADMLKYPGKLKAWKEAIVKHGAVVMSDDDWTGRTPKRTGYTDVFAITDLQLEDDGSKHSFTVTRWL
;
A
#
# COMPACT_ATOMS: atom_id res chain seq x y z
N MET A 1 6.93 -0.15 13.50
CA MET A 1 7.51 1.16 13.19
C MET A 1 6.49 2.25 13.49
N ARG A 2 6.89 3.24 14.24
CA ARG A 2 5.98 4.33 14.61
C ARG A 2 6.06 5.47 13.61
N ILE A 3 4.90 5.95 13.16
CA ILE A 3 4.79 7.11 12.27
C ILE A 3 3.73 8.04 12.86
N GLY A 4 4.16 9.21 13.39
CA GLY A 4 3.24 10.15 14.01
C GLY A 4 2.44 9.52 15.14
N ASN A 5 1.12 9.51 15.03
CA ASN A 5 0.17 8.99 16.02
C ASN A 5 -0.24 7.53 15.76
N LYS A 6 0.56 6.76 15.02
CA LYS A 6 0.22 5.38 14.68
C LYS A 6 1.42 4.46 14.68
N GLU A 7 1.17 3.19 14.97
CA GLU A 7 2.13 2.10 14.87
C GLU A 7 1.81 1.28 13.63
N ILE A 8 2.83 0.95 12.83
CA ILE A 8 2.69 0.10 11.64
C ILE A 8 3.41 -1.21 11.88
N LYS A 9 2.68 -2.31 11.78
CA LYS A 9 3.20 -3.66 11.97
C LYS A 9 3.09 -4.46 10.68
N SER A 10 4.23 -4.90 10.16
CA SER A 10 4.28 -5.77 8.99
C SER A 10 3.65 -7.11 9.29
N LYS A 11 2.92 -7.66 8.30
CA LYS A 11 2.42 -9.02 8.33
C LYS A 11 3.25 -9.86 7.35
N GLN A 12 3.90 -10.88 7.86
CA GLN A 12 4.76 -11.73 7.04
C GLN A 12 3.94 -12.52 6.02
N GLY A 13 4.44 -12.57 4.79
CA GLY A 13 3.86 -13.39 3.72
C GLY A 13 2.62 -12.80 3.05
N VAL A 14 2.24 -11.56 3.39
CA VAL A 14 1.11 -10.85 2.78
C VAL A 14 1.50 -9.43 2.40
N TRP A 15 0.74 -8.84 1.47
CA TRP A 15 0.98 -7.45 1.01
C TRP A 15 0.13 -6.45 1.78
N LEU A 16 -0.05 -6.72 3.07
CA LEU A 16 -0.86 -5.93 3.98
C LEU A 16 -0.04 -5.62 5.22
N VAL A 17 -0.41 -4.54 5.90
CA VAL A 17 0.17 -4.17 7.20
C VAL A 17 -0.95 -3.79 8.16
N ASP A 18 -0.72 -4.02 9.44
CA ASP A 18 -1.62 -3.57 10.49
C ASP A 18 -1.24 -2.16 10.91
N VAL A 19 -2.23 -1.27 10.95
CA VAL A 19 -2.07 0.10 11.44
C VAL A 19 -2.87 0.23 12.73
N ILE A 20 -2.23 0.73 13.77
CA ILE A 20 -2.84 0.93 15.09
C ILE A 20 -2.65 2.41 15.46
N TRP A 21 -3.76 3.15 15.50
CA TRP A 21 -3.73 4.56 15.92
C TRP A 21 -3.75 4.68 17.43
N ASP A 22 -3.24 5.78 17.95
CA ASP A 22 -3.17 6.05 19.39
C ASP A 22 -4.55 6.16 20.05
N ASP A 23 -5.60 6.45 19.26
CA ASP A 23 -6.98 6.49 19.75
C ASP A 23 -7.65 5.10 19.82
N GLY A 24 -6.92 4.04 19.51
CA GLY A 24 -7.41 2.66 19.57
C GLY A 24 -7.98 2.12 18.27
N ARG A 25 -8.12 2.94 17.23
CA ARG A 25 -8.55 2.44 15.92
C ARG A 25 -7.48 1.52 15.33
N THR A 26 -7.91 0.50 14.60
CA THR A 26 -7.01 -0.42 13.90
C THR A 26 -7.55 -0.69 12.50
N ALA A 27 -6.64 -0.95 11.56
CA ALA A 27 -7.00 -1.38 10.21
C ALA A 27 -5.86 -2.22 9.63
N THR A 28 -6.22 -3.18 8.78
CA THR A 28 -5.24 -3.91 7.96
C THR A 28 -5.32 -3.36 6.55
N LEU A 29 -4.26 -2.68 6.12
CA LEU A 29 -4.25 -1.88 4.91
C LEU A 29 -3.28 -2.44 3.87
N PRO A 30 -3.59 -2.25 2.57
CA PRO A 30 -2.68 -2.65 1.51
C PRO A 30 -1.46 -1.73 1.46
N THR A 31 -0.33 -2.30 1.06
CA THR A 31 0.90 -1.54 0.85
C THR A 31 1.00 -1.05 -0.58
N ALA A 32 1.64 0.10 -0.76
CA ALA A 32 1.97 0.68 -2.05
C ALA A 32 3.40 1.22 -1.98
N HIS A 33 4.14 1.16 -3.09
CA HIS A 33 5.53 1.58 -3.14
C HIS A 33 5.65 3.07 -3.44
N ARG A 34 6.23 3.84 -2.54
CA ARG A 34 6.42 5.29 -2.73
C ARG A 34 7.09 5.63 -4.07
N ARG A 35 7.93 4.75 -4.59
CA ARG A 35 8.61 4.91 -5.87
C ARG A 35 7.67 5.26 -7.03
N PHE A 36 6.44 4.72 -7.02
CA PHE A 36 5.47 4.89 -8.10
C PHE A 36 4.48 6.02 -7.85
N PHE A 37 4.71 6.81 -6.80
CA PHE A 37 3.89 7.95 -6.44
C PHE A 37 4.52 9.24 -6.98
N ASP A 38 3.70 10.03 -7.69
CA ASP A 38 4.09 11.35 -8.17
C ASP A 38 3.51 12.40 -7.21
N SER A 39 4.36 13.06 -6.43
CA SER A 39 3.94 14.05 -5.45
C SER A 39 3.40 15.33 -6.10
N ALA A 40 3.79 15.65 -7.34
CA ALA A 40 3.30 16.83 -8.04
C ALA A 40 1.85 16.67 -8.47
N THR A 41 1.47 15.49 -8.97
CA THR A 41 0.11 15.21 -9.44
C THR A 41 -0.75 14.50 -8.40
N LYS A 42 -0.15 14.01 -7.31
CA LYS A 42 -0.80 13.15 -6.29
C LYS A 42 -1.27 11.81 -6.86
N ARG A 43 -0.78 11.41 -8.02
CA ARG A 43 -1.17 10.16 -8.69
C ARG A 43 -0.17 9.05 -8.37
N TYR A 44 -0.72 7.87 -8.17
CA TYR A 44 0.02 6.62 -8.05
C TYR A 44 -0.35 5.71 -9.21
N GLN A 45 0.64 5.08 -9.83
CA GLN A 45 0.39 4.10 -10.88
C GLN A 45 1.46 3.01 -10.81
N HIS A 46 1.00 1.76 -10.74
CA HIS A 46 1.89 0.60 -10.71
C HIS A 46 1.31 -0.52 -11.55
N ASN A 47 2.16 -1.12 -12.35
CA ASN A 47 1.84 -2.28 -13.17
C ASN A 47 2.84 -3.39 -12.80
N ASN A 48 2.37 -4.42 -12.10
CA ASN A 48 3.22 -5.48 -11.60
C ASN A 48 2.60 -6.85 -11.88
N ALA A 49 2.92 -7.41 -13.06
CA ALA A 49 2.41 -8.71 -13.49
C ALA A 49 2.83 -9.86 -12.55
N ASP A 50 3.91 -9.69 -11.78
CA ASP A 50 4.35 -10.71 -10.82
C ASP A 50 3.33 -10.95 -9.71
N MET A 51 2.46 -9.97 -9.42
CA MET A 51 1.36 -10.14 -8.45
C MET A 51 0.41 -11.26 -8.86
N LEU A 52 0.26 -11.51 -10.15
CA LEU A 52 -0.61 -12.59 -10.67
C LEU A 52 -0.12 -13.99 -10.31
N LYS A 53 1.14 -14.14 -9.94
CA LYS A 53 1.71 -15.41 -9.48
C LYS A 53 1.22 -15.80 -8.08
N TYR A 54 0.61 -14.87 -7.36
CA TYR A 54 0.16 -15.05 -5.98
C TYR A 54 -1.32 -14.64 -5.84
N PRO A 55 -2.25 -15.41 -6.43
CA PRO A 55 -3.64 -14.99 -6.53
C PRO A 55 -4.32 -14.78 -5.17
N GLY A 56 -3.95 -15.56 -4.16
CA GLY A 56 -4.50 -15.38 -2.80
C GLY A 56 -4.06 -14.07 -2.15
N LYS A 57 -2.78 -13.71 -2.29
CA LYS A 57 -2.25 -12.44 -1.78
C LYS A 57 -2.85 -11.26 -2.53
N LEU A 58 -2.95 -11.37 -3.85
CA LEU A 58 -3.53 -10.31 -4.69
C LEU A 58 -5.00 -10.09 -4.35
N LYS A 59 -5.76 -11.16 -4.14
CA LYS A 59 -7.16 -11.07 -3.74
C LYS A 59 -7.31 -10.33 -2.41
N ALA A 60 -6.52 -10.67 -1.41
CA ALA A 60 -6.54 -10.02 -0.10
C ALA A 60 -6.16 -8.54 -0.21
N TRP A 61 -5.15 -8.21 -1.01
CA TRP A 61 -4.72 -6.84 -1.28
C TRP A 61 -5.84 -6.02 -1.92
N LYS A 62 -6.46 -6.58 -2.95
CA LYS A 62 -7.55 -5.94 -3.69
C LYS A 62 -8.77 -5.68 -2.80
N GLU A 63 -9.17 -6.67 -2.01
CA GLU A 63 -10.29 -6.53 -1.08
C GLU A 63 -10.01 -5.44 -0.03
N ALA A 64 -8.79 -5.37 0.48
CA ALA A 64 -8.41 -4.37 1.46
C ALA A 64 -8.44 -2.94 0.90
N ILE A 65 -7.90 -2.72 -0.30
CA ILE A 65 -7.87 -1.39 -0.90
C ILE A 65 -9.28 -0.89 -1.24
N VAL A 66 -10.14 -1.77 -1.73
CA VAL A 66 -11.54 -1.43 -2.02
C VAL A 66 -12.31 -1.14 -0.72
N LYS A 67 -12.13 -1.96 0.29
CA LYS A 67 -12.83 -1.82 1.58
C LYS A 67 -12.46 -0.52 2.29
N HIS A 68 -11.16 -0.21 2.37
CA HIS A 68 -10.67 0.86 3.24
C HIS A 68 -10.45 2.19 2.51
N GLY A 69 -10.25 2.17 1.19
CA GLY A 69 -9.92 3.39 0.46
C GLY A 69 -8.67 4.08 1.02
N ALA A 70 -7.70 3.29 1.46
CA ALA A 70 -6.48 3.76 2.09
C ALA A 70 -5.32 2.80 1.82
N VAL A 71 -4.12 3.34 1.81
CA VAL A 71 -2.88 2.57 1.60
C VAL A 71 -1.81 3.01 2.59
N VAL A 72 -0.86 2.11 2.84
CA VAL A 72 0.37 2.43 3.54
C VAL A 72 1.50 2.45 2.51
N MET A 73 2.14 3.59 2.33
CA MET A 73 3.26 3.71 1.41
C MET A 73 4.55 3.22 2.06
N SER A 74 5.28 2.40 1.32
CA SER A 74 6.54 1.84 1.77
C SER A 74 7.73 2.47 1.05
N ASP A 75 8.84 2.57 1.77
CA ASP A 75 10.15 2.76 1.18
C ASP A 75 10.80 1.40 0.97
N ASP A 76 11.46 1.22 -0.16
CA ASP A 76 12.09 -0.03 -0.52
C ASP A 76 13.45 0.22 -1.16
N ASP A 77 14.37 -0.72 -0.95
CA ASP A 77 15.67 -0.73 -1.63
C ASP A 77 15.53 -1.56 -2.92
N TRP A 78 15.72 -0.90 -4.07
CA TRP A 78 15.56 -1.48 -5.39
C TRP A 78 16.88 -1.87 -6.06
N THR A 79 18.00 -1.85 -5.32
CA THR A 79 19.33 -2.15 -5.88
C THR A 79 19.56 -3.63 -6.14
N GLY A 80 18.82 -4.51 -5.48
CA GLY A 80 18.91 -5.97 -5.66
C GLY A 80 17.93 -6.52 -6.71
N ARG A 81 17.88 -7.85 -6.83
CA ARG A 81 16.94 -8.55 -7.73
C ARG A 81 15.48 -8.37 -7.33
N THR A 82 15.24 -8.31 -6.04
CA THR A 82 13.92 -8.07 -5.46
C THR A 82 13.99 -6.86 -4.56
N PRO A 83 12.99 -5.99 -4.56
CA PRO A 83 12.97 -4.85 -3.65
C PRO A 83 12.89 -5.33 -2.21
N LYS A 84 13.68 -4.70 -1.34
CA LYS A 84 13.67 -4.95 0.10
C LYS A 84 13.03 -3.77 0.81
N ARG A 85 12.04 -4.05 1.63
CA ARG A 85 11.38 -3.01 2.41
C ARG A 85 12.33 -2.41 3.44
N THR A 86 12.50 -1.10 3.40
CA THR A 86 13.35 -0.37 4.36
C THR A 86 12.52 0.38 5.40
N GLY A 87 11.25 0.61 5.14
CA GLY A 87 10.35 1.27 6.09
C GLY A 87 9.04 1.68 5.45
N TYR A 88 8.30 2.53 6.14
CA TYR A 88 7.03 3.08 5.68
C TYR A 88 7.08 4.60 5.80
N THR A 89 6.46 5.31 4.85
CA THR A 89 6.44 6.78 4.87
C THR A 89 5.23 7.32 5.61
N ASP A 90 4.04 6.84 5.28
CA ASP A 90 2.80 7.23 5.96
C ASP A 90 1.60 6.41 5.47
N VAL A 91 0.44 6.73 6.03
CA VAL A 91 -0.87 6.17 5.68
C VAL A 91 -1.68 7.24 4.98
N PHE A 92 -2.27 6.92 3.84
CA PHE A 92 -2.97 7.88 2.99
C PHE A 92 -4.36 7.39 2.63
N ALA A 93 -5.33 8.29 2.67
CA ALA A 93 -6.62 8.08 2.01
C ALA A 93 -6.44 8.25 0.50
N ILE A 94 -7.18 7.47 -0.27
CA ILE A 94 -7.12 7.49 -1.73
C ILE A 94 -8.51 7.67 -2.32
N THR A 95 -8.55 8.12 -3.57
CA THR A 95 -9.75 8.19 -4.40
C THR A 95 -9.39 7.80 -5.82
N ASP A 96 -10.40 7.70 -6.68
CA ASP A 96 -10.23 7.44 -8.11
C ASP A 96 -9.43 6.13 -8.35
N LEU A 97 -9.75 5.10 -7.59
CA LEU A 97 -9.10 3.79 -7.69
C LEU A 97 -9.52 3.10 -8.97
N GLN A 98 -8.52 2.67 -9.74
CA GLN A 98 -8.73 1.87 -10.94
C GLN A 98 -7.90 0.58 -10.82
N LEU A 99 -8.57 -0.55 -11.03
CA LEU A 99 -7.97 -1.88 -10.97
C LEU A 99 -8.16 -2.57 -12.30
N GLU A 100 -7.07 -3.06 -12.89
CA GLU A 100 -7.06 -3.86 -14.10
C GLU A 100 -6.24 -5.13 -13.86
N ASP A 101 -6.49 -6.19 -14.67
CA ASP A 101 -5.78 -7.46 -14.57
C ASP A 101 -5.78 -8.00 -13.13
N ASP A 102 -6.99 -8.15 -12.55
CA ASP A 102 -7.22 -8.62 -11.18
C ASP A 102 -6.57 -7.78 -10.09
N GLY A 103 -6.16 -6.54 -10.42
CA GLY A 103 -5.51 -5.62 -9.48
C GLY A 103 -3.99 -5.54 -9.65
N SER A 104 -3.39 -6.33 -10.54
CA SER A 104 -1.94 -6.25 -10.83
C SER A 104 -1.55 -4.95 -11.53
N LYS A 105 -2.48 -4.34 -12.26
CA LYS A 105 -2.39 -2.96 -12.72
C LYS A 105 -3.32 -2.11 -11.87
N HIS A 106 -2.79 -1.09 -11.23
CA HIS A 106 -3.61 -0.24 -10.37
C HIS A 106 -3.12 1.20 -10.35
N SER A 107 -4.08 2.10 -10.20
CA SER A 107 -3.83 3.53 -10.08
C SER A 107 -4.82 4.16 -9.11
N PHE A 108 -4.43 5.24 -8.50
CA PHE A 108 -5.28 6.02 -7.60
C PHE A 108 -4.72 7.42 -7.39
N THR A 109 -5.51 8.28 -6.78
CA THR A 109 -5.09 9.62 -6.35
C THR A 109 -5.00 9.63 -4.82
N VAL A 110 -3.92 10.14 -4.30
CA VAL A 110 -3.76 10.38 -2.85
C VAL A 110 -4.47 11.66 -2.49
N THR A 111 -5.35 11.63 -1.48
CA THR A 111 -6.15 12.79 -1.10
C THR A 111 -5.68 13.45 0.19
N ARG A 112 -5.31 12.66 1.21
CA ARG A 112 -4.87 13.19 2.50
C ARG A 112 -4.14 12.13 3.30
N TRP A 113 -3.40 12.58 4.29
CA TRP A 113 -2.79 11.73 5.30
C TRP A 113 -3.83 11.27 6.32
N LEU A 114 -3.67 10.08 6.77
CA LEU A 114 -4.45 9.48 7.84
C LEU A 114 -3.55 9.25 9.07
#